data_8a90b1b7bbf1ceaf2af91070aac7d066
#
_entry.id   8a90b1b7bbf1ceaf2af91070aac7d066
#
_cell.length_a   1.000
_cell.length_b   1.000
_cell.length_c   1.000
_cell.angle_alpha   90.00
_cell.angle_beta   90.00
_cell.angle_gamma   90.00
#
_symmetry.space_group_name_H-M   'P 1'
#
loop_
_entity.id
_entity.type
_entity.pdbx_description
1 polymer ?
#
loop_
_entity_poly.entity_id
_entity_poly.type
_entity_poly.pdbx_seq_one_letter_code
_entity_poly.pdbx_strand_id
1 'polypeptide(L)'
;MRDYVSRAAILRFVAVLLTFCPLAASAQGEAIDDVMQHVPMASAFALRVCGVKSESPTWTEFVATAGVSYLVGAGVAYTLKHAVKEWRPDDSDQHSFPSGHAMFAFAGATTLRHEYGHLSPWVTIGGYGLATLVAVDRVRRDRHYTHDVCAGAAIGLLGTELTYYLKKKYIKSRILDVSFTGQSFSLFVSL
;
A
#
# COMPACT_ATOMS: atom_id res chain seq x y z
N MET A 1 6.83 27.12 -10.74
CA MET A 1 6.86 25.82 -11.44
C MET A 1 6.61 24.63 -10.50
N ARG A 2 7.16 24.59 -9.29
CA ARG A 2 6.90 23.55 -8.27
C ARG A 2 5.42 23.44 -7.87
N ASP A 3 4.75 24.59 -7.66
CA ASP A 3 3.34 24.64 -7.21
C ASP A 3 2.34 24.18 -8.27
N TYR A 4 2.65 24.33 -9.54
CA TYR A 4 1.78 23.91 -10.64
C TYR A 4 1.79 22.37 -10.80
N VAL A 5 2.97 21.77 -10.71
CA VAL A 5 3.12 20.28 -10.73
C VAL A 5 2.43 19.66 -9.54
N SER A 6 2.53 20.27 -8.35
CA SER A 6 1.87 19.83 -7.14
C SER A 6 0.33 19.85 -7.28
N ARG A 7 -0.24 20.94 -7.77
CA ARG A 7 -1.71 21.07 -7.96
C ARG A 7 -2.26 20.07 -8.97
N ALA A 8 -1.58 19.88 -10.09
CA ALA A 8 -1.98 18.90 -11.10
C ALA A 8 -1.91 17.46 -10.56
N ALA A 9 -0.89 17.13 -9.78
CA ALA A 9 -0.77 15.82 -9.13
C ALA A 9 -1.89 15.59 -8.11
N ILE A 10 -2.22 16.59 -7.31
CA ILE A 10 -3.33 16.52 -6.35
C ILE A 10 -4.66 16.32 -7.07
N LEU A 11 -4.92 17.07 -8.13
CA LEU A 11 -6.16 16.95 -8.91
C LEU A 11 -6.28 15.55 -9.53
N ARG A 12 -5.18 14.98 -10.06
CA ARG A 12 -5.16 13.61 -10.59
C ARG A 12 -5.38 12.59 -9.50
N PHE A 13 -4.77 12.75 -8.34
CA PHE A 13 -4.96 11.87 -7.20
C PHE A 13 -6.42 11.91 -6.71
N VAL A 14 -6.99 13.10 -6.53
CA VAL A 14 -8.41 13.28 -6.15
C VAL A 14 -9.32 12.68 -7.20
N ALA A 15 -9.04 12.85 -8.49
CA ALA A 15 -9.81 12.24 -9.57
C ALA A 15 -9.77 10.71 -9.49
N VAL A 16 -8.58 10.10 -9.25
CA VAL A 16 -8.43 8.65 -9.04
C VAL A 16 -9.25 8.20 -7.83
N LEU A 17 -9.18 8.90 -6.70
CA LEU A 17 -9.98 8.58 -5.53
C LEU A 17 -11.49 8.67 -5.78
N LEU A 18 -11.92 9.72 -6.51
CA LEU A 18 -13.34 9.93 -6.84
C LEU A 18 -13.89 8.85 -7.80
N THR A 19 -13.06 8.23 -8.63
CA THR A 19 -13.50 7.10 -9.47
C THR A 19 -13.80 5.84 -8.68
N PHE A 20 -13.15 5.67 -7.52
CA PHE A 20 -13.39 4.52 -6.64
C PHE A 20 -14.49 4.76 -5.59
N CYS A 21 -14.83 6.03 -5.31
CA CYS A 21 -15.84 6.40 -4.31
C CYS A 21 -17.26 5.84 -4.61
N PRO A 22 -17.80 5.95 -5.84
CA PRO A 22 -19.12 5.40 -6.14
C PRO A 22 -19.14 3.86 -6.14
N LEU A 23 -18.02 3.19 -6.45
CA LEU A 23 -17.92 1.74 -6.31
C LEU A 23 -18.09 1.29 -4.86
N ALA A 24 -17.50 2.04 -3.92
CA ALA A 24 -17.62 1.75 -2.50
C ALA A 24 -19.01 2.01 -1.93
N ALA A 25 -19.74 2.99 -2.49
CA ALA A 25 -21.07 3.38 -1.99
C ALA A 25 -22.21 2.47 -2.48
N SER A 26 -22.06 1.84 -3.65
CA SER A 26 -23.13 1.08 -4.32
C SER A 26 -23.06 -0.42 -4.13
N ALA A 27 -22.01 -0.92 -3.51
CA ALA A 27 -21.74 -2.32 -3.49
C ALA A 27 -21.86 -2.96 -2.11
N GLN A 28 -22.77 -3.86 -2.02
CA GLN A 28 -22.98 -4.76 -0.89
C GLN A 28 -22.38 -6.12 -1.26
N GLY A 29 -21.10 -6.36 -0.90
CA GLY A 29 -20.49 -7.65 -1.17
C GLY A 29 -19.02 -7.71 -0.77
N GLU A 30 -18.54 -8.91 -0.42
CA GLU A 30 -17.15 -9.17 -0.06
C GLU A 30 -16.15 -8.83 -1.18
N ALA A 31 -16.59 -8.99 -2.45
CA ALA A 31 -15.75 -8.70 -3.62
C ALA A 31 -15.24 -7.24 -3.68
N ILE A 32 -15.96 -6.30 -3.07
CA ILE A 32 -15.55 -4.91 -3.04
C ILE A 32 -14.55 -4.63 -1.94
N ASP A 33 -14.72 -5.25 -0.80
CA ASP A 33 -13.73 -5.18 0.27
C ASP A 33 -12.38 -5.68 -0.23
N ASP A 34 -12.39 -6.77 -1.03
CA ASP A 34 -11.20 -7.32 -1.66
C ASP A 34 -10.53 -6.35 -2.65
N VAL A 35 -11.30 -5.54 -3.35
CA VAL A 35 -10.76 -4.49 -4.22
C VAL A 35 -10.29 -3.28 -3.42
N MET A 36 -11.12 -2.82 -2.47
CA MET A 36 -10.86 -1.57 -1.72
C MET A 36 -9.56 -1.61 -0.91
N GLN A 37 -9.17 -2.76 -0.39
CA GLN A 37 -7.89 -2.91 0.33
C GLN A 37 -6.68 -2.57 -0.53
N HIS A 38 -6.79 -2.70 -1.85
CA HIS A 38 -5.68 -2.44 -2.78
C HIS A 38 -5.72 -1.03 -3.39
N VAL A 39 -6.78 -0.26 -3.18
CA VAL A 39 -6.92 1.10 -3.76
C VAL A 39 -5.76 2.03 -3.40
N PRO A 40 -5.24 2.10 -2.16
CA PRO A 40 -4.10 2.96 -1.86
C PRO A 40 -2.85 2.59 -2.69
N MET A 41 -2.56 1.29 -2.85
CA MET A 41 -1.44 0.83 -3.68
C MET A 41 -1.70 1.10 -5.16
N ALA A 42 -2.89 0.79 -5.66
CA ALA A 42 -3.28 1.08 -7.04
C ALA A 42 -3.18 2.56 -7.37
N SER A 43 -3.49 3.45 -6.40
CA SER A 43 -3.32 4.89 -6.54
C SER A 43 -1.85 5.28 -6.72
N ALA A 44 -0.92 4.61 -6.03
CA ALA A 44 0.52 4.87 -6.21
C ALA A 44 0.97 4.47 -7.62
N PHE A 45 0.51 3.33 -8.13
CA PHE A 45 0.79 2.91 -9.52
C PHE A 45 0.14 3.85 -10.54
N ALA A 46 -1.11 4.24 -10.35
CA ALA A 46 -1.82 5.15 -11.25
C ALA A 46 -1.13 6.50 -11.36
N LEU A 47 -0.67 7.08 -10.25
CA LEU A 47 0.09 8.33 -10.25
C LEU A 47 1.37 8.19 -11.08
N ARG A 48 2.07 7.07 -10.97
CA ARG A 48 3.29 6.82 -11.74
C ARG A 48 3.00 6.67 -13.24
N VAL A 49 1.98 5.92 -13.61
CA VAL A 49 1.52 5.79 -15.01
C VAL A 49 1.13 7.15 -15.58
N CYS A 50 0.49 8.00 -14.78
CA CYS A 50 0.14 9.38 -15.17
C CYS A 50 1.35 10.32 -15.26
N GLY A 51 2.58 9.82 -15.10
CA GLY A 51 3.81 10.60 -15.21
C GLY A 51 4.10 11.48 -14.00
N VAL A 52 3.48 11.22 -12.85
CA VAL A 52 3.80 11.91 -11.60
C VAL A 52 5.12 11.38 -11.05
N LYS A 53 6.07 12.24 -10.80
CA LYS A 53 7.40 11.89 -10.31
C LYS A 53 7.32 11.33 -8.88
N SER A 54 7.76 10.09 -8.68
CA SER A 54 7.87 9.44 -7.38
C SER A 54 9.29 9.56 -6.81
N GLU A 55 9.47 9.18 -5.54
CA GLU A 55 10.79 9.12 -4.90
C GLU A 55 11.67 8.00 -5.49
N SER A 56 11.07 6.90 -5.95
CA SER A 56 11.80 5.84 -6.63
C SER A 56 12.17 6.28 -8.05
N PRO A 57 13.49 6.30 -8.42
CA PRO A 57 13.94 6.82 -9.71
C PRO A 57 13.49 5.95 -10.90
N THR A 58 13.47 4.62 -10.73
CA THR A 58 13.14 3.67 -11.79
C THR A 58 11.83 2.93 -11.53
N TRP A 59 11.21 2.41 -12.59
CA TRP A 59 10.05 1.53 -12.47
C TRP A 59 10.37 0.24 -11.73
N THR A 60 11.54 -0.34 -11.99
CA THR A 60 11.99 -1.57 -11.35
C THR A 60 12.09 -1.40 -9.84
N GLU A 61 12.70 -0.30 -9.39
CA GLU A 61 12.84 0.01 -7.96
C GLU A 61 11.48 0.24 -7.29
N PHE A 62 10.59 0.98 -7.96
CA PHE A 62 9.24 1.22 -7.47
C PHE A 62 8.47 -0.09 -7.29
N VAL A 63 8.40 -0.93 -8.34
CA VAL A 63 7.67 -2.20 -8.33
C VAL A 63 8.27 -3.18 -7.33
N ALA A 64 9.60 -3.28 -7.28
CA ALA A 64 10.29 -4.15 -6.33
C ALA A 64 10.01 -3.74 -4.88
N THR A 65 10.10 -2.43 -4.57
CA THR A 65 9.84 -1.94 -3.22
C THR A 65 8.38 -2.14 -2.81
N ALA A 66 7.43 -1.83 -3.68
CA ALA A 66 6.01 -2.05 -3.44
C ALA A 66 5.69 -3.55 -3.24
N GLY A 67 6.25 -4.41 -4.09
CA GLY A 67 6.08 -5.86 -4.00
C GLY A 67 6.67 -6.44 -2.71
N VAL A 68 7.89 -6.06 -2.34
CA VAL A 68 8.52 -6.51 -1.09
C VAL A 68 7.72 -6.03 0.12
N SER A 69 7.22 -4.79 0.13
CA SER A 69 6.36 -4.29 1.21
C SER A 69 5.11 -5.16 1.42
N TYR A 70 4.45 -5.54 0.32
CA TYR A 70 3.29 -6.44 0.39
C TYR A 70 3.66 -7.85 0.84
N LEU A 71 4.77 -8.41 0.31
CA LEU A 71 5.21 -9.76 0.66
C LEU A 71 5.61 -9.87 2.14
N VAL A 72 6.30 -8.87 2.68
CA VAL A 72 6.68 -8.82 4.10
C VAL A 72 5.42 -8.78 4.96
N GLY A 73 4.49 -7.87 4.67
CA GLY A 73 3.23 -7.78 5.41
C GLY A 73 2.40 -9.06 5.31
N ALA A 74 2.24 -9.58 4.10
CA ALA A 74 1.48 -10.82 3.85
C ALA A 74 2.10 -12.03 4.56
N GLY A 75 3.43 -12.17 4.53
CA GLY A 75 4.14 -13.26 5.20
C GLY A 75 3.94 -13.24 6.72
N VAL A 76 4.06 -12.06 7.34
CA VAL A 76 3.81 -11.91 8.78
C VAL A 76 2.34 -12.19 9.11
N ALA A 77 1.41 -11.58 8.36
CA ALA A 77 -0.03 -11.78 8.60
C ALA A 77 -0.45 -13.24 8.39
N TYR A 78 0.07 -13.91 7.35
CA TYR A 78 -0.19 -15.33 7.10
C TYR A 78 0.31 -16.21 8.25
N THR A 79 1.54 -15.99 8.71
CA THR A 79 2.13 -16.75 9.81
C THR A 79 1.31 -16.61 11.09
N LEU A 80 0.94 -15.37 11.45
CA LEU A 80 0.14 -15.09 12.63
C LEU A 80 -1.26 -15.70 12.52
N LYS A 81 -1.90 -15.61 11.35
CA LYS A 81 -3.23 -16.14 11.08
C LYS A 81 -3.31 -17.68 11.30
N HIS A 82 -2.23 -18.39 11.02
CA HIS A 82 -2.15 -19.84 11.23
C HIS A 82 -1.69 -20.22 12.63
N ALA A 83 -0.97 -19.32 13.31
CA ALA A 83 -0.52 -19.53 14.68
C ALA A 83 -1.62 -19.19 15.72
N VAL A 84 -2.41 -18.17 15.44
CA VAL A 84 -3.48 -17.69 16.32
C VAL A 84 -4.83 -18.09 15.74
N LYS A 85 -5.44 -19.10 16.34
CA LYS A 85 -6.78 -19.57 15.94
C LYS A 85 -7.84 -18.78 16.70
N GLU A 86 -8.30 -17.68 16.11
CA GLU A 86 -9.33 -16.82 16.68
C GLU A 86 -10.57 -16.84 15.79
N TRP A 87 -11.72 -17.14 16.37
CA TRP A 87 -13.01 -17.09 15.67
C TRP A 87 -13.35 -15.65 15.29
N ARG A 88 -13.94 -15.51 14.10
CA ARG A 88 -14.49 -14.21 13.69
C ARG A 88 -15.73 -13.86 14.52
N PRO A 89 -16.07 -12.55 14.62
CA PRO A 89 -17.30 -12.13 15.29
C PRO A 89 -18.57 -12.76 14.71
N ASP A 90 -18.57 -13.10 13.40
CA ASP A 90 -19.66 -13.74 12.69
C ASP A 90 -19.62 -15.28 12.70
N ASP A 91 -18.71 -15.88 13.48
CA ASP A 91 -18.50 -17.33 13.62
C ASP A 91 -18.21 -18.07 12.31
N SER A 92 -17.81 -17.35 11.23
CA SER A 92 -17.61 -17.95 9.90
C SER A 92 -16.37 -18.83 9.80
N ASP A 93 -15.26 -18.44 10.42
CA ASP A 93 -14.00 -19.20 10.44
C ASP A 93 -13.09 -18.83 11.63
N GLN A 94 -12.00 -19.60 11.82
CA GLN A 94 -11.00 -19.38 12.89
C GLN A 94 -9.78 -18.58 12.43
N HIS A 95 -9.91 -17.72 11.43
CA HIS A 95 -8.82 -16.94 10.88
C HIS A 95 -9.09 -15.42 11.00
N SER A 96 -9.60 -14.98 12.16
CA SER A 96 -9.86 -13.56 12.39
C SER A 96 -8.55 -12.77 12.49
N PHE A 97 -7.65 -13.18 13.36
CA PHE A 97 -6.42 -12.44 13.65
C PHE A 97 -5.24 -12.83 12.74
N PRO A 98 -4.48 -11.84 12.24
CA PRO A 98 -4.81 -10.42 12.08
C PRO A 98 -5.60 -10.15 10.81
N SER A 99 -6.19 -8.95 10.67
CA SER A 99 -6.92 -8.57 9.44
C SER A 99 -5.98 -8.34 8.25
N GLY A 100 -6.11 -9.21 7.24
CA GLY A 100 -5.37 -9.07 5.98
C GLY A 100 -5.77 -7.81 5.19
N HIS A 101 -7.06 -7.46 5.17
CA HIS A 101 -7.55 -6.26 4.50
C HIS A 101 -6.94 -4.98 5.08
N ALA A 102 -6.92 -4.86 6.40
CA ALA A 102 -6.26 -3.73 7.05
C ALA A 102 -4.76 -3.70 6.74
N MET A 103 -4.09 -4.86 6.76
CA MET A 103 -2.66 -4.97 6.43
C MET A 103 -2.36 -4.46 5.01
N PHE A 104 -3.08 -4.95 3.99
CA PHE A 104 -2.85 -4.51 2.61
C PHE A 104 -3.17 -3.03 2.40
N ALA A 105 -4.27 -2.54 2.96
CA ALA A 105 -4.67 -1.14 2.85
C ALA A 105 -3.62 -0.20 3.46
N PHE A 106 -3.12 -0.51 4.67
CA PHE A 106 -2.10 0.31 5.34
C PHE A 106 -0.72 0.18 4.69
N ALA A 107 -0.34 -1.00 4.18
CA ALA A 107 0.89 -1.16 3.40
C ALA A 107 0.84 -0.30 2.12
N GLY A 108 -0.28 -0.31 1.40
CA GLY A 108 -0.48 0.53 0.22
C GLY A 108 -0.45 2.03 0.54
N ALA A 109 -1.11 2.46 1.62
CA ALA A 109 -1.11 3.85 2.08
C ALA A 109 0.29 4.32 2.48
N THR A 110 1.07 3.46 3.14
CA THR A 110 2.45 3.76 3.53
C THR A 110 3.36 3.85 2.31
N THR A 111 3.19 2.97 1.32
CA THR A 111 3.89 3.07 0.03
C THR A 111 3.54 4.38 -0.68
N LEU A 112 2.26 4.72 -0.77
CA LEU A 112 1.78 5.97 -1.37
C LEU A 112 2.39 7.19 -0.68
N ARG A 113 2.49 7.19 0.65
CA ARG A 113 3.14 8.24 1.42
C ARG A 113 4.64 8.36 1.10
N HIS A 114 5.37 7.24 1.05
CA HIS A 114 6.79 7.25 0.73
C HIS A 114 7.07 7.77 -0.68
N GLU A 115 6.29 7.33 -1.65
CA GLU A 115 6.53 7.68 -3.05
C GLU A 115 6.04 9.09 -3.45
N TYR A 116 4.96 9.58 -2.81
CA TYR A 116 4.29 10.81 -3.25
C TYR A 116 3.93 11.78 -2.12
N GLY A 117 4.18 11.44 -0.86
CA GLY A 117 3.88 12.33 0.27
C GLY A 117 4.62 13.66 0.23
N HIS A 118 5.78 13.71 -0.44
CA HIS A 118 6.56 14.92 -0.68
C HIS A 118 5.85 15.95 -1.59
N LEU A 119 4.89 15.50 -2.40
CA LEU A 119 4.14 16.38 -3.31
C LEU A 119 3.05 17.14 -2.57
N SER A 120 2.37 16.47 -1.62
CA SER A 120 1.29 17.07 -0.87
C SER A 120 0.93 16.22 0.36
N PRO A 121 0.67 16.85 1.53
CA PRO A 121 0.15 16.15 2.69
C PRO A 121 -1.22 15.49 2.45
N TRP A 122 -2.00 16.02 1.50
CA TRP A 122 -3.30 15.45 1.15
C TRP A 122 -3.21 14.05 0.54
N VAL A 123 -2.11 13.72 -0.14
CA VAL A 123 -1.86 12.36 -0.65
C VAL A 123 -1.73 11.39 0.52
N THR A 124 -0.99 11.76 1.54
CA THR A 124 -0.83 10.97 2.77
C THR A 124 -2.14 10.83 3.53
N ILE A 125 -2.84 11.96 3.76
CA ILE A 125 -4.13 11.97 4.46
C ILE A 125 -5.16 11.12 3.71
N GLY A 126 -5.25 11.26 2.39
CA GLY A 126 -6.18 10.49 1.57
C GLY A 126 -5.87 8.99 1.58
N GLY A 127 -4.60 8.61 1.47
CA GLY A 127 -4.17 7.21 1.52
C GLY A 127 -4.52 6.53 2.84
N TYR A 128 -4.14 7.14 3.97
CA TYR A 128 -4.46 6.60 5.30
C TYR A 128 -5.94 6.71 5.63
N GLY A 129 -6.63 7.75 5.14
CA GLY A 129 -8.08 7.87 5.26
C GLY A 129 -8.81 6.68 4.63
N LEU A 130 -8.44 6.32 3.40
CA LEU A 130 -8.98 5.13 2.73
C LEU A 130 -8.65 3.84 3.48
N ALA A 131 -7.40 3.67 3.93
CA ALA A 131 -7.00 2.49 4.68
C ALA A 131 -7.80 2.36 6.00
N THR A 132 -8.07 3.49 6.67
CA THR A 132 -8.90 3.53 7.88
C THR A 132 -10.35 3.17 7.57
N LEU A 133 -10.91 3.67 6.47
CA LEU A 133 -12.27 3.30 6.05
C LEU A 133 -12.41 1.80 5.80
N VAL A 134 -11.42 1.18 5.13
CA VAL A 134 -11.37 -0.29 4.95
C VAL A 134 -11.35 -0.98 6.31
N ALA A 135 -10.49 -0.57 7.24
CA ALA A 135 -10.39 -1.16 8.57
C ALA A 135 -11.70 -1.06 9.36
N VAL A 136 -12.33 0.12 9.36
CA VAL A 136 -13.61 0.37 10.04
C VAL A 136 -14.73 -0.48 9.42
N ASP A 137 -14.77 -0.61 8.09
CA ASP A 137 -15.80 -1.42 7.44
C ASP A 137 -15.69 -2.90 7.81
N ARG A 138 -14.48 -3.44 7.99
CA ARG A 138 -14.27 -4.83 8.45
C ARG A 138 -14.84 -5.07 9.85
N VAL A 139 -14.70 -4.10 10.76
CA VAL A 139 -15.29 -4.18 12.11
C VAL A 139 -16.82 -4.02 12.04
N ARG A 140 -17.32 -3.07 11.24
CA ARG A 140 -18.76 -2.80 11.09
C ARG A 140 -19.55 -3.98 10.53
N ARG A 141 -18.88 -4.82 9.73
CA ARG A 141 -19.48 -6.02 9.12
C ARG A 141 -19.24 -7.30 9.92
N ASP A 142 -18.79 -7.19 11.16
CA ASP A 142 -18.50 -8.33 12.04
C ASP A 142 -17.52 -9.36 11.43
N ARG A 143 -16.63 -8.91 10.49
CA ARG A 143 -15.61 -9.75 9.88
C ARG A 143 -14.35 -9.87 10.72
N HIS A 144 -14.07 -8.84 11.52
CA HIS A 144 -12.88 -8.73 12.36
C HIS A 144 -13.18 -7.95 13.64
N TYR A 145 -12.51 -8.31 14.72
CA TYR A 145 -12.49 -7.49 15.93
C TYR A 145 -11.61 -6.25 15.73
N THR A 146 -11.80 -5.24 16.58
CA THR A 146 -10.98 -4.01 16.51
C THR A 146 -9.49 -4.29 16.65
N HIS A 147 -9.09 -5.23 17.50
CA HIS A 147 -7.68 -5.58 17.67
C HIS A 147 -7.08 -6.26 16.43
N ASP A 148 -7.86 -7.03 15.66
CA ASP A 148 -7.42 -7.66 14.41
C ASP A 148 -7.03 -6.62 13.37
N VAL A 149 -7.88 -5.59 13.21
CA VAL A 149 -7.62 -4.52 12.23
C VAL A 149 -6.48 -3.61 12.70
N CYS A 150 -6.36 -3.35 14.00
CA CYS A 150 -5.21 -2.63 14.56
C CYS A 150 -3.90 -3.38 14.34
N ALA A 151 -3.89 -4.70 14.59
CA ALA A 151 -2.72 -5.53 14.35
C ALA A 151 -2.38 -5.59 12.85
N GLY A 152 -3.38 -5.78 11.98
CA GLY A 152 -3.20 -5.75 10.53
C GLY A 152 -2.62 -4.42 10.05
N ALA A 153 -3.19 -3.30 10.50
CA ALA A 153 -2.70 -1.95 10.20
C ALA A 153 -1.24 -1.76 10.64
N ALA A 154 -0.89 -2.20 11.84
CA ALA A 154 0.47 -2.12 12.37
C ALA A 154 1.45 -2.96 11.52
N ILE A 155 1.07 -4.19 11.14
CA ILE A 155 1.89 -5.06 10.28
C ILE A 155 2.12 -4.41 8.91
N GLY A 156 1.08 -3.88 8.27
CA GLY A 156 1.17 -3.23 6.98
C GLY A 156 2.05 -1.99 7.02
N LEU A 157 1.86 -1.14 8.03
CA LEU A 157 2.65 0.07 8.24
C LEU A 157 4.11 -0.26 8.53
N LEU A 158 4.38 -1.06 9.57
CA LEU A 158 5.74 -1.35 10.03
C LEU A 158 6.53 -2.18 9.01
N GLY A 159 5.89 -3.15 8.33
CA GLY A 159 6.52 -3.93 7.28
C GLY A 159 6.95 -3.07 6.09
N THR A 160 6.12 -2.10 5.71
CA THR A 160 6.46 -1.14 4.65
C THR A 160 7.53 -0.15 5.10
N GLU A 161 7.45 0.40 6.31
CA GLU A 161 8.50 1.27 6.86
C GLU A 161 9.85 0.56 6.89
N LEU A 162 9.87 -0.69 7.36
CA LEU A 162 11.09 -1.50 7.37
C LEU A 162 11.65 -1.70 5.96
N THR A 163 10.79 -1.98 4.98
CA THR A 163 11.21 -2.14 3.57
C THR A 163 11.86 -0.87 3.05
N TYR A 164 11.25 0.31 3.26
CA TYR A 164 11.84 1.59 2.82
C TYR A 164 13.09 1.96 3.61
N TYR A 165 13.16 1.63 4.89
CA TYR A 165 14.37 1.81 5.70
C TYR A 165 15.54 0.97 5.16
N LEU A 166 15.29 -0.32 4.89
CA LEU A 166 16.30 -1.22 4.34
C LEU A 166 16.72 -0.80 2.94
N LYS A 167 15.76 -0.40 2.08
CA LYS A 167 16.04 0.19 0.78
C LYS A 167 17.01 1.36 0.91
N LYS A 168 16.70 2.33 1.77
CA LYS A 168 17.55 3.51 1.97
C LYS A 168 18.93 3.15 2.49
N LYS A 169 19.03 2.16 3.40
CA LYS A 169 20.28 1.73 4.01
C LYS A 169 21.18 0.95 3.05
N TYR A 170 20.61 0.00 2.30
CA TYR A 170 21.39 -0.97 1.52
C TYR A 170 21.45 -0.67 0.02
N ILE A 171 20.42 -0.06 -0.57
CA ILE A 171 20.43 0.26 -2.01
C ILE A 171 21.14 1.60 -2.25
N LYS A 172 21.03 2.56 -1.34
CA LYS A 172 21.78 3.82 -1.44
C LYS A 172 23.27 3.67 -1.13
N SER A 173 23.66 2.61 -0.44
CA SER A 173 25.06 2.32 -0.10
C SER A 173 25.76 1.38 -1.09
N ARG A 174 25.03 0.73 -1.98
CA ARG A 174 25.58 -0.08 -3.07
C ARG A 174 24.87 0.31 -4.35
N ILE A 175 25.60 0.95 -5.23
CA ILE A 175 25.15 1.29 -6.57
C ILE A 175 25.01 -0.02 -7.38
N LEU A 176 23.88 -0.70 -7.23
CA LEU A 176 23.41 -1.67 -8.20
C LEU A 176 22.61 -0.86 -9.23
N ASP A 177 23.28 -0.39 -10.25
CA ASP A 177 22.63 0.27 -11.38
C ASP A 177 22.17 -0.84 -12.35
N VAL A 178 20.92 -1.25 -12.21
CA VAL A 178 20.26 -2.13 -13.16
C VAL A 178 19.54 -1.25 -14.17
N SER A 179 20.17 -0.96 -15.29
CA SER A 179 19.53 -0.23 -16.38
C SER A 179 18.98 -1.20 -17.43
N PHE A 180 17.67 -1.13 -17.65
CA PHE A 180 17.00 -1.83 -18.73
C PHE A 180 16.70 -0.81 -19.86
N THR A 181 17.49 -0.82 -20.90
CA THR A 181 17.15 -0.17 -22.17
C THR A 181 16.62 -1.27 -23.08
N GLY A 182 15.36 -1.25 -23.43
CA GLY A 182 14.55 -2.27 -24.15
C GLY A 182 15.23 -3.32 -25.07
N GLN A 183 16.55 -3.32 -25.19
CA GLN A 183 17.36 -4.27 -25.97
C GLN A 183 18.59 -4.83 -25.22
N SER A 184 18.90 -4.34 -24.01
CA SER A 184 20.05 -4.85 -23.23
C SER A 184 19.83 -4.77 -21.73
N PHE A 185 20.27 -5.80 -21.02
CA PHE A 185 20.34 -5.87 -19.58
C PHE A 185 21.78 -5.59 -19.15
N SER A 186 22.00 -4.52 -18.39
CA SER A 186 23.33 -4.18 -17.87
C SER A 186 23.30 -4.15 -16.35
N LEU A 187 24.15 -4.94 -15.70
CA LEU A 187 24.37 -4.97 -14.28
C LEU A 187 25.73 -4.33 -13.99
N PHE A 188 25.75 -3.14 -13.40
CA PHE A 188 26.96 -2.53 -12.90
C PHE A 188 27.02 -2.67 -11.37
N VAL A 189 28.06 -3.34 -10.88
CA VAL A 189 28.40 -3.39 -9.46
C VAL A 189 29.59 -2.47 -9.24
N SER A 190 29.38 -1.33 -8.59
CA SER A 190 30.48 -0.47 -8.12
C SER A 190 30.87 -0.95 -6.72
N LEU A 191 32.10 -1.42 -6.59
CA LEU A 191 32.75 -1.78 -5.33
C LEU A 191 33.22 -0.54 -4.59
#